data_44de50bea7ef2d8f0beb27cacc117d36
#
_entry.id   44de50bea7ef2d8f0beb27cacc117d36
#
_cell.length_a   1.000
_cell.length_b   1.000
_cell.length_c   1.000
_cell.angle_alpha   90.00
_cell.angle_beta   90.00
_cell.angle_gamma   90.00
#
_symmetry.space_group_name_H-M   'P 1'
#
loop_
_entity.id
_entity.type
_entity.pdbx_description
1 polymer ?
#
loop_
_entity_poly.entity_id
_entity_poly.type
_entity_poly.pdbx_seq_one_letter_code
_entity_poly.pdbx_strand_id
1 'polypeptide(L)'
;MPNQEPPSTQEIISLTALAKKQQARIKTKRGDIVFTFFPEDAPTTVASFMKLVRSGFYDGLTFHRVEPGFVIQGGCPHGTGTGGPGYHLKAEFNERRHDAGAVAMARAQSPDSAGSQFYVCLEDAHFLDHQYTVFGHVREGMDVAKQIRPGDTMEKVVIEPTNGT
;
A
#
# COMPACT_ATOMS: atom_id res chain seq x y z
N MET A 1 17.98 -0.01 7.96
CA MET A 1 17.69 0.63 6.67
C MET A 1 17.72 2.15 6.84
N PRO A 2 18.44 2.86 5.99
CA PRO A 2 18.47 4.32 6.13
C PRO A 2 17.10 4.93 5.85
N ASN A 3 16.85 6.09 6.42
CA ASN A 3 15.63 6.83 6.18
C ASN A 3 15.52 7.18 4.70
N GLN A 4 14.31 7.13 4.20
CA GLN A 4 13.98 7.54 2.84
C GLN A 4 13.56 9.01 2.84
N GLU A 5 13.51 9.63 1.68
CA GLU A 5 13.02 10.99 1.53
C GLU A 5 11.62 10.96 0.91
N PRO A 6 10.71 11.84 1.38
CA PRO A 6 9.39 11.91 0.78
C PRO A 6 9.51 12.37 -0.69
N PRO A 7 8.51 12.06 -1.52
CA PRO A 7 8.56 12.51 -2.90
C PRO A 7 8.51 14.03 -3.00
N SER A 8 9.33 14.59 -3.89
CA SER A 8 9.29 16.00 -4.21
C SER A 8 8.03 16.32 -5.02
N THR A 9 7.69 17.59 -5.14
CA THR A 9 6.57 18.03 -5.98
C THR A 9 6.72 17.49 -7.41
N GLN A 10 7.93 17.58 -7.97
CA GLN A 10 8.19 17.08 -9.33
C GLN A 10 8.01 15.57 -9.41
N GLU A 11 8.46 14.83 -8.41
CA GLU A 11 8.28 13.38 -8.36
C GLU A 11 6.80 13.00 -8.24
N ILE A 12 6.03 13.76 -7.46
CA ILE A 12 4.58 13.52 -7.36
C ILE A 12 3.94 13.68 -8.73
N ILE A 13 4.26 14.74 -9.46
CA ILE A 13 3.71 14.97 -10.79
C ILE A 13 4.04 13.82 -11.74
N SER A 14 5.31 13.45 -11.82
CA SER A 14 5.73 12.42 -12.78
C SER A 14 5.25 11.02 -12.38
N LEU A 15 5.29 10.68 -11.10
CA LEU A 15 4.87 9.34 -10.66
C LEU A 15 3.36 9.15 -10.75
N THR A 16 2.56 10.18 -10.45
CA THR A 16 1.11 10.06 -10.58
C THR A 16 0.68 9.93 -12.04
N ALA A 17 1.40 10.58 -12.95
CA ALA A 17 1.15 10.39 -14.38
C ALA A 17 1.42 8.93 -14.81
N LEU A 18 2.52 8.35 -14.34
CA LEU A 18 2.84 6.96 -14.62
C LEU A 18 1.84 5.99 -13.98
N ALA A 19 1.37 6.30 -12.77
CA ALA A 19 0.50 5.43 -12.00
C ALA A 19 -0.80 5.09 -12.73
N LYS A 20 -1.25 5.96 -13.63
CA LYS A 20 -2.46 5.71 -14.42
C LYS A 20 -2.32 4.49 -15.33
N LYS A 21 -1.09 4.10 -15.66
CA LYS A 21 -0.80 3.00 -16.58
C LYS A 21 0.01 1.89 -15.94
N GLN A 22 0.15 1.91 -14.62
CA GLN A 22 0.98 0.96 -13.90
C GLN A 22 0.23 0.37 -12.71
N GLN A 23 0.76 -0.74 -12.22
CA GLN A 23 0.20 -1.47 -11.10
C GLN A 23 1.33 -1.96 -10.20
N ALA A 24 1.00 -2.31 -8.96
CA ALA A 24 1.95 -2.92 -8.04
C ALA A 24 1.71 -4.43 -8.00
N ARG A 25 2.79 -5.19 -7.96
CA ARG A 25 2.75 -6.64 -7.78
C ARG A 25 3.56 -7.00 -6.55
N ILE A 26 2.88 -7.61 -5.59
CA ILE A 26 3.51 -8.12 -4.37
C ILE A 26 3.68 -9.62 -4.55
N LYS A 27 4.92 -10.09 -4.58
CA LYS A 27 5.23 -11.52 -4.76
C LYS A 27 5.41 -12.17 -3.41
N THR A 28 4.68 -13.23 -3.16
CA THR A 28 4.78 -14.02 -1.92
C THR A 28 4.91 -15.51 -2.26
N LYS A 29 5.26 -16.32 -1.27
CA LYS A 29 5.30 -17.78 -1.44
C LYS A 29 3.94 -18.37 -1.81
N ARG A 30 2.85 -17.67 -1.48
CA ARG A 30 1.49 -18.15 -1.74
C ARG A 30 0.95 -17.71 -3.07
N GLY A 31 1.68 -16.84 -3.77
CA GLY A 31 1.27 -16.26 -5.04
C GLY A 31 1.41 -14.75 -5.01
N ASP A 32 0.87 -14.11 -6.02
CA ASP A 32 1.00 -12.66 -6.19
C ASP A 32 -0.30 -11.95 -5.86
N ILE A 33 -0.15 -10.74 -5.29
CA ILE A 33 -1.25 -9.81 -5.06
C ILE A 33 -0.96 -8.60 -5.93
N VAL A 34 -1.88 -8.26 -6.84
CA VAL A 34 -1.71 -7.17 -7.78
C VAL A 34 -2.78 -6.12 -7.55
N PHE A 35 -2.38 -4.85 -7.43
CA PHE A 35 -3.37 -3.78 -7.29
C PHE A 35 -3.04 -2.58 -8.16
N THR A 36 -4.08 -1.85 -8.55
CA THR A 36 -3.97 -0.63 -9.33
C THR A 36 -4.12 0.58 -8.41
N PHE A 37 -3.64 1.73 -8.85
CA PHE A 37 -3.59 2.94 -8.04
C PHE A 37 -4.74 3.89 -8.32
N PHE A 38 -5.01 4.77 -7.35
CA PHE A 38 -5.93 5.91 -7.50
C PHE A 38 -5.13 7.21 -7.41
N PRO A 39 -4.33 7.55 -8.43
CA PRO A 39 -3.43 8.69 -8.34
C PRO A 39 -4.14 10.05 -8.27
N GLU A 40 -5.38 10.13 -8.77
CA GLU A 40 -6.15 11.38 -8.71
C GLU A 40 -6.70 11.63 -7.32
N ASP A 41 -6.95 10.56 -6.56
CA ASP A 41 -7.55 10.66 -5.22
C ASP A 41 -6.51 10.76 -4.12
N ALA A 42 -5.32 10.18 -4.34
CA ALA A 42 -4.27 10.14 -3.32
C ALA A 42 -2.89 10.32 -3.97
N PRO A 43 -2.63 11.48 -4.59
CA PRO A 43 -1.43 11.66 -5.41
C PRO A 43 -0.13 11.51 -4.63
N THR A 44 -0.02 12.12 -3.47
CA THR A 44 1.23 12.05 -2.68
C THR A 44 1.45 10.65 -2.15
N THR A 45 0.40 9.99 -1.69
CA THR A 45 0.48 8.62 -1.18
C THR A 45 0.91 7.64 -2.29
N VAL A 46 0.30 7.75 -3.46
CA VAL A 46 0.66 6.91 -4.61
C VAL A 46 2.12 7.14 -5.00
N ALA A 47 2.54 8.39 -5.10
CA ALA A 47 3.92 8.73 -5.46
C ALA A 47 4.91 8.19 -4.43
N SER A 48 4.60 8.34 -3.15
CA SER A 48 5.44 7.83 -2.06
C SER A 48 5.57 6.30 -2.14
N PHE A 49 4.46 5.60 -2.31
CA PHE A 49 4.46 4.15 -2.42
C PHE A 49 5.32 3.70 -3.61
N MET A 50 5.11 4.29 -4.78
CA MET A 50 5.88 3.93 -5.97
C MET A 50 7.36 4.20 -5.79
N LYS A 51 7.71 5.32 -5.19
CA LYS A 51 9.12 5.66 -4.93
C LYS A 51 9.75 4.64 -3.99
N LEU A 52 9.06 4.27 -2.92
CA LEU A 52 9.56 3.27 -1.97
C LEU A 52 9.73 1.90 -2.64
N VAL A 53 8.76 1.49 -3.46
CA VAL A 53 8.86 0.23 -4.19
C VAL A 53 10.10 0.23 -5.09
N ARG A 54 10.31 1.30 -5.83
CA ARG A 54 11.45 1.41 -6.74
C ARG A 54 12.80 1.39 -6.04
N SER A 55 12.84 1.86 -4.80
CA SER A 55 14.07 1.83 -4.00
C SER A 55 14.32 0.46 -3.35
N GLY A 56 13.39 -0.49 -3.49
CA GLY A 56 13.50 -1.79 -2.86
C GLY A 56 13.10 -1.80 -1.40
N PHE A 57 12.47 -0.73 -0.91
CA PHE A 57 12.11 -0.59 0.51
C PHE A 57 11.26 -1.73 1.01
N TYR A 58 10.28 -2.19 0.21
CA TYR A 58 9.34 -3.22 0.64
C TYR A 58 9.87 -4.64 0.49
N ASP A 59 10.95 -4.85 -0.26
CA ASP A 59 11.46 -6.20 -0.50
C ASP A 59 11.91 -6.84 0.81
N GLY A 60 11.36 -8.01 1.12
CA GLY A 60 11.67 -8.73 2.34
C GLY A 60 10.87 -8.31 3.57
N LEU A 61 10.03 -7.27 3.48
CA LEU A 61 9.18 -6.90 4.60
C LEU A 61 8.01 -7.86 4.75
N THR A 62 7.40 -7.88 5.94
CA THR A 62 6.37 -8.87 6.24
C THR A 62 4.98 -8.26 6.35
N PHE A 63 3.97 -9.15 6.26
CA PHE A 63 2.62 -8.85 6.72
C PHE A 63 2.59 -9.17 8.22
N HIS A 64 2.89 -8.19 9.04
CA HIS A 64 3.04 -8.39 10.48
C HIS A 64 1.70 -8.47 11.22
N ARG A 65 0.62 -8.01 10.60
CA ARG A 65 -0.73 -8.06 11.18
C ARG A 65 -1.68 -8.67 10.17
N VAL A 66 -2.35 -9.75 10.57
CA VAL A 66 -3.36 -10.41 9.74
C VAL A 66 -4.58 -10.68 10.61
N GLU A 67 -5.72 -10.14 10.21
CA GLU A 67 -7.00 -10.39 10.87
C GLU A 67 -7.95 -11.00 9.86
N PRO A 68 -8.18 -12.33 9.94
CA PRO A 68 -9.06 -13.02 8.99
C PRO A 68 -10.43 -12.36 8.90
N GLY A 69 -10.92 -12.21 7.68
CA GLY A 69 -12.20 -11.56 7.43
C GLY A 69 -12.17 -10.04 7.54
N PHE A 70 -11.01 -9.46 7.81
CA PHE A 70 -10.87 -8.02 7.94
C PHE A 70 -9.75 -7.47 7.07
N VAL A 71 -8.50 -7.55 7.51
CA VAL A 71 -7.35 -6.97 6.76
C VAL A 71 -6.10 -7.82 6.88
N ILE A 72 -5.20 -7.62 5.90
CA ILE A 72 -3.77 -7.95 6.05
C ILE A 72 -3.01 -6.64 5.97
N GLN A 73 -2.03 -6.46 6.86
CA GLN A 73 -1.27 -5.21 6.97
C GLN A 73 0.22 -5.51 7.03
N GLY A 74 0.99 -4.74 6.26
CA GLY A 74 2.44 -4.90 6.22
C GLY A 74 3.14 -3.62 5.83
N GLY A 75 4.45 -3.74 5.57
CA GLY A 75 5.25 -2.60 5.13
C GLY A 75 5.97 -1.87 6.25
N CYS A 76 6.03 -2.46 7.45
CA CYS A 76 6.84 -1.94 8.54
C CYS A 76 8.28 -2.44 8.40
N PRO A 77 9.29 -1.56 8.30
CA PRO A 77 10.68 -2.01 8.15
C PRO A 77 11.20 -2.81 9.34
N HIS A 78 10.58 -2.67 10.51
CA HIS A 78 10.96 -3.45 11.70
C HIS A 78 10.09 -4.67 11.92
N GLY A 79 9.01 -4.83 11.15
CA GLY A 79 8.08 -5.95 11.32
C GLY A 79 7.26 -5.91 12.61
N THR A 80 7.24 -4.77 13.29
CA THR A 80 6.59 -4.62 14.60
C THR A 80 5.33 -3.77 14.57
N GLY A 81 5.12 -3.03 13.48
CA GLY A 81 4.02 -2.07 13.39
C GLY A 81 4.40 -0.66 13.84
N THR A 82 5.64 -0.46 14.29
CA THR A 82 6.08 0.84 14.82
C THR A 82 7.00 1.60 13.88
N GLY A 83 7.49 0.98 12.81
CA GLY A 83 8.45 1.60 11.89
C GLY A 83 7.82 2.19 10.66
N GLY A 84 8.60 3.01 9.97
CA GLY A 84 8.20 3.65 8.73
C GLY A 84 9.41 4.09 7.93
N PRO A 85 9.20 4.89 6.88
CA PRO A 85 10.28 5.26 5.96
C PRO A 85 11.15 6.42 6.45
N GLY A 86 10.84 6.99 7.61
CA GLY A 86 11.56 8.14 8.14
C GLY A 86 10.84 9.46 7.89
N TYR A 87 9.65 9.42 7.35
CA TYR A 87 8.80 10.61 7.15
C TYR A 87 7.34 10.21 7.27
N HIS A 88 6.47 11.21 7.41
CA HIS A 88 5.02 11.00 7.45
C HIS A 88 4.35 11.69 6.28
N LEU A 89 3.20 11.16 5.89
CA LEU A 89 2.38 11.69 4.80
C LEU A 89 1.13 12.32 5.38
N LYS A 90 0.74 13.47 4.81
CA LYS A 90 -0.56 14.05 5.13
C LYS A 90 -1.67 13.14 4.62
N ALA A 91 -2.76 13.08 5.37
CA ALA A 91 -3.93 12.32 4.96
C ALA A 91 -4.47 12.85 3.63
N GLU A 92 -4.89 11.93 2.79
CA GLU A 92 -5.56 12.25 1.53
C GLU A 92 -6.90 11.50 1.51
N PHE A 93 -7.76 11.83 2.48
CA PHE A 93 -9.09 11.21 2.56
C PHE A 93 -9.88 11.55 1.31
N ASN A 94 -10.63 10.55 0.83
CA ASN A 94 -11.32 10.69 -0.45
C ASN A 94 -12.59 9.84 -0.45
N GLU A 95 -13.29 9.81 -1.57
CA GLU A 95 -14.58 9.13 -1.69
C GLU A 95 -14.45 7.63 -1.98
N ARG A 96 -13.22 7.10 -2.13
CA ARG A 96 -13.04 5.67 -2.34
C ARG A 96 -13.40 4.93 -1.06
N ARG A 97 -14.18 3.88 -1.20
CA ARG A 97 -14.69 3.13 -0.07
C ARG A 97 -13.80 1.95 0.25
N HIS A 98 -13.86 1.51 1.49
CA HIS A 98 -13.17 0.29 1.93
C HIS A 98 -14.00 -0.93 1.55
N ASP A 99 -14.12 -1.16 0.24
CA ASP A 99 -14.69 -2.40 -0.27
C ASP A 99 -13.64 -3.51 -0.16
N ALA A 100 -14.08 -4.77 -0.24
CA ALA A 100 -13.13 -5.88 -0.32
C ALA A 100 -12.14 -5.62 -1.46
N GLY A 101 -10.85 -5.70 -1.16
CA GLY A 101 -9.79 -5.38 -2.11
C GLY A 101 -9.25 -3.96 -2.02
N ALA A 102 -9.85 -3.07 -1.23
CA ALA A 102 -9.31 -1.72 -1.06
C ALA A 102 -7.93 -1.78 -0.43
N VAL A 103 -7.01 -0.95 -0.92
CA VAL A 103 -5.65 -0.79 -0.40
C VAL A 103 -5.54 0.60 0.19
N ALA A 104 -5.21 0.69 1.46
CA ALA A 104 -5.19 1.96 2.19
C ALA A 104 -3.98 2.04 3.10
N MET A 105 -3.65 3.25 3.54
CA MET A 105 -2.51 3.46 4.43
C MET A 105 -2.91 3.26 5.88
N ALA A 106 -2.14 2.43 6.57
CA ALA A 106 -2.20 2.36 8.02
C ALA A 106 -1.58 3.63 8.59
N ARG A 107 -2.01 4.01 9.78
CA ARG A 107 -1.50 5.20 10.47
C ARG A 107 -1.63 5.03 11.99
N ALA A 108 -0.90 5.86 12.71
CA ALA A 108 -1.09 5.97 14.15
C ALA A 108 -2.34 6.84 14.41
N GLN A 109 -2.49 7.34 15.63
CA GLN A 109 -3.68 8.11 16.00
C GLN A 109 -3.83 9.39 15.19
N SER A 110 -2.72 10.09 14.93
CA SER A 110 -2.79 11.30 14.09
C SER A 110 -3.14 10.96 12.64
N PRO A 111 -4.08 11.67 12.02
CA PRO A 111 -4.42 11.44 10.61
C PRO A 111 -3.24 11.61 9.65
N ASP A 112 -2.24 12.42 10.04
CA ASP A 112 -1.09 12.73 9.20
C ASP A 112 0.15 11.93 9.61
N SER A 113 -0.05 10.71 10.11
CA SER A 113 1.04 9.86 10.59
C SER A 113 1.33 8.65 9.71
N ALA A 114 0.70 8.53 8.55
CA ALA A 114 0.99 7.45 7.63
C ALA A 114 2.43 7.54 7.12
N GLY A 115 3.03 6.41 6.82
CA GLY A 115 4.40 6.36 6.29
C GLY A 115 4.53 5.30 5.20
N SER A 116 4.83 4.06 5.59
CA SER A 116 5.00 2.96 4.63
C SER A 116 4.03 1.81 4.86
N GLN A 117 3.43 1.70 6.02
CA GLN A 117 2.53 0.58 6.31
C GLN A 117 1.21 0.75 5.58
N PHE A 118 0.72 -0.33 4.99
CA PHE A 118 -0.55 -0.33 4.28
C PHE A 118 -1.31 -1.61 4.62
N TYR A 119 -2.60 -1.59 4.34
CA TYR A 119 -3.43 -2.78 4.52
C TYR A 119 -4.32 -3.01 3.30
N VAL A 120 -4.69 -4.27 3.13
CA VAL A 120 -5.64 -4.71 2.10
C VAL A 120 -6.88 -5.21 2.83
N CYS A 121 -8.04 -4.70 2.46
CA CYS A 121 -9.30 -5.15 3.02
C CYS A 121 -9.67 -6.51 2.42
N LEU A 122 -9.88 -7.50 3.28
CA LEU A 122 -10.29 -8.84 2.84
C LEU A 122 -11.80 -8.92 2.61
N GLU A 123 -12.56 -8.07 3.31
CA GLU A 123 -14.02 -7.94 3.21
C GLU A 123 -14.33 -6.45 3.25
N ASP A 124 -15.59 -6.10 2.97
CA ASP A 124 -16.02 -4.71 3.08
C ASP A 124 -15.84 -4.22 4.52
N ALA A 125 -15.28 -3.04 4.67
CA ALA A 125 -15.00 -2.42 5.97
C ALA A 125 -15.37 -0.94 5.90
N HIS A 126 -16.62 -0.65 5.54
CA HIS A 126 -17.07 0.72 5.28
C HIS A 126 -17.03 1.63 6.50
N PHE A 127 -16.95 1.06 7.72
CA PHE A 127 -16.78 1.87 8.93
C PHE A 127 -15.43 2.61 8.96
N LEU A 128 -14.50 2.27 8.06
CA LEU A 128 -13.21 2.96 7.92
C LEU A 128 -13.25 4.11 6.90
N ASP A 129 -14.34 4.24 6.15
CA ASP A 129 -14.43 5.23 5.08
C ASP A 129 -14.20 6.64 5.60
N HIS A 130 -13.49 7.45 4.82
CA HIS A 130 -13.15 8.84 5.12
C HIS A 130 -12.22 9.03 6.31
N GLN A 131 -11.66 7.96 6.86
CA GLN A 131 -10.76 8.03 8.02
C GLN A 131 -9.35 7.56 7.71
N TYR A 132 -9.15 6.94 6.56
CA TYR A 132 -7.86 6.45 6.07
C TYR A 132 -7.71 6.77 4.60
N THR A 133 -6.47 6.91 4.14
CA THR A 133 -6.19 7.21 2.74
C THR A 133 -6.26 5.94 1.90
N VAL A 134 -7.33 5.78 1.15
CA VAL A 134 -7.45 4.70 0.16
C VAL A 134 -6.70 5.13 -1.09
N PHE A 135 -5.74 4.32 -1.55
CA PHE A 135 -4.91 4.70 -2.69
C PHE A 135 -4.82 3.65 -3.79
N GLY A 136 -5.48 2.52 -3.63
CA GLY A 136 -5.48 1.49 -4.65
C GLY A 136 -6.57 0.44 -4.42
N HIS A 137 -6.63 -0.51 -5.36
CA HIS A 137 -7.61 -1.60 -5.28
C HIS A 137 -7.01 -2.86 -5.91
N VAL A 138 -7.17 -3.99 -5.22
CA VAL A 138 -6.67 -5.28 -5.69
C VAL A 138 -7.41 -5.68 -6.96
N ARG A 139 -6.63 -6.04 -7.97
CA ARG A 139 -7.11 -6.49 -9.27
C ARG A 139 -7.00 -8.00 -9.43
N GLU A 140 -5.94 -8.58 -8.88
CA GLU A 140 -5.70 -10.02 -8.92
C GLU A 140 -5.13 -10.46 -7.58
N GLY A 141 -5.46 -11.68 -7.17
CA GLY A 141 -4.83 -12.29 -6.01
C GLY A 141 -5.58 -12.10 -4.71
N MET A 142 -6.87 -11.78 -4.73
CA MET A 142 -7.65 -11.75 -3.48
C MET A 142 -7.66 -13.10 -2.79
N ASP A 143 -7.65 -14.20 -3.53
CA ASP A 143 -7.54 -15.54 -2.96
C ASP A 143 -6.20 -15.72 -2.25
N VAL A 144 -5.12 -15.17 -2.81
CA VAL A 144 -3.81 -15.16 -2.16
C VAL A 144 -3.84 -14.30 -0.89
N ALA A 145 -4.41 -13.09 -0.98
CA ALA A 145 -4.52 -12.21 0.17
C ALA A 145 -5.22 -12.88 1.35
N LYS A 146 -6.27 -13.65 1.08
CA LYS A 146 -7.01 -14.36 2.11
C LYS A 146 -6.24 -15.52 2.73
N GLN A 147 -5.16 -15.97 2.11
CA GLN A 147 -4.30 -17.05 2.61
C GLN A 147 -3.08 -16.54 3.38
N ILE A 148 -2.80 -15.24 3.33
CA ILE A 148 -1.65 -14.65 4.01
C ILE A 148 -1.76 -14.88 5.52
N ARG A 149 -0.63 -15.22 6.13
CA ARG A 149 -0.51 -15.44 7.57
C ARG A 149 0.45 -14.43 8.19
N PRO A 150 0.31 -14.15 9.50
CA PRO A 150 1.24 -13.23 10.17
C PRO A 150 2.68 -13.68 9.96
N GLY A 151 3.52 -12.73 9.54
CA GLY A 151 4.93 -13.00 9.28
C GLY A 151 5.25 -13.44 7.87
N ASP A 152 4.25 -13.67 7.01
CA ASP A 152 4.51 -13.96 5.60
C ASP A 152 5.24 -12.78 4.96
N THR A 153 6.19 -13.09 4.08
CA THR A 153 7.09 -12.11 3.50
C THR A 153 6.62 -11.62 2.13
N MET A 154 6.73 -10.31 1.92
CA MET A 154 6.70 -9.73 0.59
C MET A 154 8.08 -9.96 -0.01
N GLU A 155 8.24 -11.03 -0.79
CA GLU A 155 9.56 -11.40 -1.31
C GLU A 155 10.10 -10.36 -2.26
N LYS A 156 9.22 -9.78 -3.06
CA LYS A 156 9.54 -8.71 -3.99
C LYS A 156 8.29 -7.90 -4.24
N VAL A 157 8.45 -6.59 -4.34
CA VAL A 157 7.36 -5.69 -4.76
C VAL A 157 7.86 -4.91 -5.96
N VAL A 158 7.09 -4.92 -7.04
CA VAL A 158 7.48 -4.26 -8.29
C VAL A 158 6.35 -3.37 -8.81
N ILE A 159 6.73 -2.33 -9.52
CA ILE A 159 5.82 -1.50 -10.29
C ILE A 159 5.98 -1.92 -11.75
N GLU A 160 4.89 -2.24 -12.40
CA GLU A 160 4.89 -2.75 -13.77
C GLU A 160 3.73 -2.16 -14.56
N PRO A 161 3.80 -2.15 -15.90
CA PRO A 161 2.66 -1.70 -16.71
C PRO A 161 1.42 -2.57 -16.48
N THR A 162 0.24 -1.94 -16.52
CA THR A 162 -1.00 -2.71 -16.50
C THR A 162 -1.15 -3.49 -17.80
N ASN A 163 -1.67 -4.71 -17.69
CA ASN A 163 -1.86 -5.55 -18.86
C ASN A 163 -3.11 -5.14 -19.61
N GLY A 164 -2.87 -4.67 -20.83
CA GLY A 164 -3.90 -4.71 -21.85
C GLY A 164 -5.05 -3.80 -21.62
N THR A 165 -4.88 -2.73 -21.28
CA THR A 165 -6.04 -1.94 -21.34
C THR A 165 -6.60 -1.43 -20.20
#